data_976195c433469705ba0c0eef9cb56e1f
#
_entry.id   976195c433469705ba0c0eef9cb56e1f
#
_cell.length_a   1.000
_cell.length_b   1.000
_cell.length_c   1.000
_cell.angle_alpha   90.00
_cell.angle_beta   90.00
_cell.angle_gamma   90.00
#
_symmetry.space_group_name_H-M   'P 1'
#
loop_
_entity.id
_entity.type
_entity.pdbx_description
1 polymer ?
#
loop_
_entity_poly.entity_id
_entity_poly.type
_entity_poly.pdbx_seq_one_letter_code
_entity_poly.pdbx_strand_id
1 'polypeptide(L)'
;MIRICFTLLLLITAALGLLRFPCSQLVTQRFDPLVTPGQVSPHVHQIVGGNAFNLTMDPDLDLPNLATCTTCRFKEDKSNYWTAVMYFKHPNGSFIRASFLLSHLEQRLKGFRMIVGNPMLRSDRAFPPNSSEAYALTFRCWETEDPFGYSNLAAPGTGAYDTINLPNKPCPAGIRANIFFPSCWDGVNLDTPDHKSHVAFLEGPIRPEGGLFFREGTCPYTHPVRIPLLFYEVYWDTRPFNSLWPEDDSQPFVLSMGDPTGYGHHGDYVFGWEGDSLQRAMDICTDVRGRPTDCTELTVLSDDEINSCTQEPQVDEIVEGQYLPELPGCNPIQHGPAPAIPIENCDAVSTTGFSSATRALRTLATARP
;
A
#
# COMPACT_ATOMS: atom_id res chain seq x y z
N MET A 1 -46.91 -45.10 5.56
CA MET A 1 -46.34 -43.94 6.32
C MET A 1 -45.05 -43.53 5.63
N ILE A 2 -45.09 -42.51 4.81
CA ILE A 2 -43.93 -41.97 4.11
C ILE A 2 -43.32 -40.89 5.01
N ARG A 3 -42.10 -41.10 5.49
CA ARG A 3 -41.32 -40.09 6.22
C ARG A 3 -40.65 -39.17 5.20
N ILE A 4 -41.18 -37.95 5.07
CA ILE A 4 -40.54 -36.86 4.32
C ILE A 4 -39.41 -36.34 5.19
N CYS A 5 -38.17 -36.58 4.78
CA CYS A 5 -36.99 -35.99 5.38
C CYS A 5 -36.80 -34.59 4.79
N PHE A 6 -37.14 -33.53 5.56
CA PHE A 6 -36.82 -32.17 5.21
C PHE A 6 -35.33 -31.92 5.43
N THR A 7 -34.54 -31.95 4.35
CA THR A 7 -33.18 -31.45 4.37
C THR A 7 -33.25 -29.92 4.42
N LEU A 8 -32.95 -29.34 5.59
CA LEU A 8 -32.81 -27.91 5.77
C LEU A 8 -31.55 -27.46 5.03
N LEU A 9 -31.72 -26.89 3.85
CA LEU A 9 -30.62 -26.24 3.11
C LEU A 9 -30.33 -24.92 3.88
N LEU A 10 -29.30 -24.94 4.72
CA LEU A 10 -28.71 -23.73 5.28
C LEU A 10 -28.09 -22.95 4.11
N LEU A 11 -28.81 -21.96 3.61
CA LEU A 11 -28.25 -20.92 2.78
C LEU A 11 -27.28 -20.11 3.66
N ILE A 12 -26.02 -20.47 3.60
CA ILE A 12 -24.94 -19.63 4.12
C ILE A 12 -24.89 -18.40 3.19
N THR A 13 -25.56 -17.35 3.57
CA THR A 13 -25.31 -16.03 2.96
C THR A 13 -23.91 -15.64 3.39
N ALA A 14 -22.96 -15.67 2.44
CA ALA A 14 -21.66 -15.07 2.67
C ALA A 14 -21.90 -13.60 3.02
N ALA A 15 -21.66 -13.24 4.27
CA ALA A 15 -21.71 -11.85 4.70
C ALA A 15 -20.55 -11.14 3.99
N LEU A 16 -20.87 -10.27 3.05
CA LEU A 16 -19.90 -9.36 2.42
C LEU A 16 -19.63 -8.22 3.39
N GLY A 17 -18.84 -8.48 4.42
CA GLY A 17 -18.34 -7.45 5.33
C GLY A 17 -17.28 -6.61 4.63
N LEU A 18 -17.30 -5.31 4.88
CA LEU A 18 -16.32 -4.34 4.42
C LEU A 18 -15.80 -3.59 5.64
N LEU A 19 -14.47 -3.50 5.79
CA LEU A 19 -13.84 -2.59 6.74
C LEU A 19 -13.07 -1.53 5.94
N ARG A 20 -13.43 -0.27 6.09
CA ARG A 20 -12.77 0.85 5.42
C ARG A 20 -12.33 1.87 6.46
N PHE A 21 -11.03 2.10 6.57
CA PHE A 21 -10.49 2.97 7.60
C PHE A 21 -9.26 3.75 7.11
N PRO A 22 -9.12 5.02 7.52
CA PRO A 22 -7.94 5.81 7.22
C PRO A 22 -6.77 5.43 8.13
N CYS A 23 -5.56 5.61 7.60
CA CYS A 23 -4.33 5.64 8.37
C CYS A 23 -3.59 6.94 8.09
N SER A 24 -2.98 7.54 9.12
CA SER A 24 -2.07 8.67 8.97
C SER A 24 -0.64 8.20 8.67
N GLN A 25 0.26 9.14 8.41
CA GLN A 25 1.65 8.84 8.15
C GLN A 25 2.37 8.36 9.42
N LEU A 26 3.05 7.21 9.33
CA LEU A 26 4.00 6.77 10.36
C LEU A 26 5.37 7.41 10.11
N VAL A 27 5.94 7.16 8.94
CA VAL A 27 7.22 7.68 8.49
C VAL A 27 7.33 7.62 6.97
N THR A 28 8.12 8.54 6.39
CA THR A 28 8.54 8.49 4.98
C THR A 28 10.06 8.33 4.94
N GLN A 29 10.55 7.21 4.41
CA GLN A 29 11.98 6.93 4.32
C GLN A 29 12.26 5.79 3.35
N ARG A 30 13.55 5.53 3.08
CA ARG A 30 14.00 4.41 2.25
C ARG A 30 14.16 3.13 3.07
N PHE A 31 13.04 2.56 3.51
CA PHE A 31 12.97 1.23 4.14
C PHE A 31 12.04 0.32 3.36
N ASP A 32 12.49 -0.92 3.17
CA ASP A 32 11.73 -2.03 2.61
C ASP A 32 12.20 -3.34 3.25
N PRO A 33 11.65 -3.71 4.40
CA PRO A 33 12.09 -4.90 5.12
C PRO A 33 11.76 -6.23 4.43
N LEU A 34 10.99 -6.21 3.34
CA LEU A 34 10.70 -7.40 2.54
C LEU A 34 11.73 -7.55 1.42
N VAL A 35 11.91 -6.54 0.57
CA VAL A 35 12.80 -6.65 -0.60
C VAL A 35 14.27 -6.43 -0.25
N THR A 36 14.57 -5.53 0.71
CA THR A 36 15.93 -5.20 1.13
C THR A 36 16.12 -5.28 2.64
N PRO A 37 15.85 -6.46 3.29
CA PRO A 37 15.95 -6.58 4.73
C PRO A 37 17.35 -6.24 5.24
N GLY A 38 17.42 -5.39 6.25
CA GLY A 38 18.69 -4.95 6.86
C GLY A 38 19.47 -3.93 6.04
N GLN A 39 18.93 -3.44 4.92
CA GLN A 39 19.57 -2.46 4.05
C GLN A 39 18.65 -1.28 3.78
N VAL A 40 19.24 -0.11 3.48
CA VAL A 40 18.48 1.06 3.02
C VAL A 40 17.90 0.74 1.63
N SER A 41 16.59 0.91 1.47
CA SER A 41 15.90 0.65 0.21
C SER A 41 16.41 1.57 -0.92
N PRO A 42 16.43 1.10 -2.18
CA PRO A 42 16.79 1.94 -3.32
C PRO A 42 15.90 3.19 -3.46
N HIS A 43 14.64 3.14 -3.06
CA HIS A 43 13.69 4.25 -3.22
C HIS A 43 12.88 4.50 -1.95
N VAL A 44 12.19 5.64 -1.92
CA VAL A 44 11.42 6.11 -0.76
C VAL A 44 10.05 5.46 -0.73
N HIS A 45 9.65 5.02 0.46
CA HIS A 45 8.31 4.53 0.74
C HIS A 45 7.56 5.45 1.71
N GLN A 46 6.25 5.50 1.51
CA GLN A 46 5.29 6.01 2.46
C GLN A 46 4.84 4.83 3.33
N ILE A 47 5.08 4.89 4.62
CA ILE A 47 4.78 3.83 5.57
C ILE A 47 3.65 4.29 6.50
N VAL A 48 2.67 3.40 6.77
CA VAL A 48 1.61 3.57 7.76
C VAL A 48 1.44 2.31 8.59
N GLY A 49 0.70 2.38 9.70
CA GLY A 49 0.40 1.24 10.58
C GLY A 49 1.11 1.32 11.92
N GLY A 50 1.48 0.16 12.47
CA GLY A 50 2.13 0.03 13.77
C GLY A 50 3.54 0.60 13.81
N ASN A 51 3.91 1.27 14.93
CA ASN A 51 5.23 1.89 15.10
C ASN A 51 6.36 0.89 15.44
N ALA A 52 6.12 -0.40 15.26
CA ALA A 52 7.18 -1.44 15.30
C ALA A 52 7.86 -1.67 13.94
N PHE A 53 7.52 -0.87 12.91
CA PHE A 53 8.16 -0.94 11.60
C PHE A 53 9.68 -0.70 11.70
N ASN A 54 10.48 -1.56 11.03
CA ASN A 54 11.93 -1.46 11.13
C ASN A 54 12.60 -1.91 9.82
N LEU A 55 13.88 -1.65 9.70
CA LEU A 55 14.75 -2.04 8.58
C LEU A 55 14.76 -3.57 8.35
N THR A 56 14.57 -4.34 9.42
CA THR A 56 14.41 -5.80 9.39
C THR A 56 13.15 -6.17 10.16
N MET A 57 12.28 -6.94 9.52
CA MET A 57 11.03 -7.43 10.13
C MET A 57 11.00 -8.96 9.99
N ASP A 58 11.52 -9.65 10.99
CA ASP A 58 11.51 -11.12 11.05
C ASP A 58 10.04 -11.64 11.06
N PRO A 59 9.70 -12.73 10.35
CA PRO A 59 8.36 -13.32 10.37
C PRO A 59 7.84 -13.72 11.76
N ASP A 60 8.74 -14.03 12.69
CA ASP A 60 8.39 -14.42 14.05
C ASP A 60 8.08 -13.24 14.99
N LEU A 61 8.29 -12.01 14.54
CA LEU A 61 8.01 -10.81 15.35
C LEU A 61 6.53 -10.73 15.72
N ASP A 62 6.28 -10.41 16.97
CA ASP A 62 4.94 -10.17 17.50
C ASP A 62 4.61 -8.68 17.40
N LEU A 63 4.24 -8.23 16.20
CA LEU A 63 3.98 -6.81 15.93
C LEU A 63 2.92 -6.21 16.84
N PRO A 64 1.79 -6.89 17.15
CA PRO A 64 0.80 -6.39 18.09
C PRO A 64 1.37 -6.06 19.48
N ASN A 65 2.31 -6.87 19.97
CA ASN A 65 2.93 -6.65 21.27
C ASN A 65 4.13 -5.70 21.23
N LEU A 66 4.79 -5.56 20.08
CA LEU A 66 5.93 -4.66 19.90
C LEU A 66 5.51 -3.22 19.62
N ALA A 67 4.45 -3.03 18.86
CA ALA A 67 3.95 -1.71 18.51
C ALA A 67 3.18 -1.09 19.69
N THR A 68 3.60 0.09 20.13
CA THR A 68 2.96 0.84 21.20
C THR A 68 1.80 1.70 20.72
N CYS A 69 1.76 2.03 19.43
CA CYS A 69 0.68 2.75 18.76
C CYS A 69 0.53 2.30 17.29
N THR A 70 -0.53 2.75 16.66
CA THR A 70 -0.77 2.62 15.22
C THR A 70 -1.28 3.93 14.64
N THR A 71 -0.94 4.19 13.39
CA THR A 71 -1.48 5.31 12.63
C THR A 71 -2.83 4.98 12.00
N CYS A 72 -3.30 3.72 12.08
CA CYS A 72 -4.56 3.27 11.52
C CYS A 72 -5.72 3.43 12.52
N ARG A 73 -6.93 3.58 11.97
CA ARG A 73 -8.15 3.91 12.73
C ARG A 73 -8.54 2.87 13.78
N PHE A 74 -8.15 1.60 13.59
CA PHE A 74 -8.43 0.53 14.54
C PHE A 74 -7.21 0.26 15.42
N LYS A 75 -7.39 0.35 16.74
CA LYS A 75 -6.33 0.17 17.73
C LYS A 75 -5.66 -1.21 17.63
N GLU A 76 -6.41 -2.23 17.28
CA GLU A 76 -5.97 -3.61 17.17
C GLU A 76 -5.13 -3.87 15.91
N ASP A 77 -5.17 -2.95 14.93
CA ASP A 77 -4.38 -3.04 13.70
C ASP A 77 -2.98 -2.43 13.89
N LYS A 78 -2.01 -3.28 14.11
CA LYS A 78 -0.58 -2.96 14.17
C LYS A 78 0.18 -3.46 12.93
N SER A 79 -0.54 -3.81 11.87
CA SER A 79 0.06 -4.15 10.58
C SER A 79 0.87 -3.00 10.01
N ASN A 80 1.76 -3.30 9.09
CA ASN A 80 2.45 -2.26 8.34
C ASN A 80 2.14 -2.36 6.85
N TYR A 81 1.95 -1.19 6.25
CA TYR A 81 1.52 -0.99 4.88
C TYR A 81 2.41 0.08 4.27
N TRP A 82 2.99 -0.18 3.10
CA TRP A 82 3.79 0.83 2.43
C TRP A 82 3.67 0.76 0.91
N THR A 83 4.04 1.85 0.29
CA THR A 83 4.05 2.04 -1.16
C THR A 83 5.03 3.13 -1.55
N ALA A 84 5.40 3.18 -2.82
CA ALA A 84 6.27 4.22 -3.35
C ALA A 84 5.66 5.61 -3.22
N VAL A 85 6.50 6.59 -2.92
CA VAL A 85 6.12 8.01 -2.81
C VAL A 85 5.95 8.61 -4.20
N MET A 86 4.96 9.49 -4.36
CA MET A 86 4.76 10.30 -5.56
C MET A 86 5.41 11.67 -5.41
N TYR A 87 6.23 12.05 -6.38
CA TYR A 87 6.84 13.37 -6.50
C TYR A 87 6.30 14.13 -7.71
N PHE A 88 6.19 15.44 -7.58
CA PHE A 88 6.00 16.35 -8.68
C PHE A 88 7.38 16.82 -9.18
N LYS A 89 7.63 16.70 -10.48
CA LYS A 89 8.80 17.24 -11.17
C LYS A 89 8.49 18.65 -11.64
N HIS A 90 9.09 19.63 -10.97
CA HIS A 90 8.94 21.04 -11.34
C HIS A 90 9.65 21.35 -12.68
N PRO A 91 9.17 22.30 -13.50
CA PRO A 91 9.83 22.68 -14.77
C PRO A 91 11.31 23.07 -14.65
N ASN A 92 11.77 23.53 -13.48
CA ASN A 92 13.19 23.83 -13.23
C ASN A 92 14.05 22.58 -12.99
N GLY A 93 13.45 21.37 -13.03
CA GLY A 93 14.13 20.09 -12.83
C GLY A 93 14.14 19.56 -11.40
N SER A 94 13.70 20.32 -10.40
CA SER A 94 13.62 19.86 -9.01
C SER A 94 12.37 19.03 -8.74
N PHE A 95 12.33 18.32 -7.60
CA PHE A 95 11.25 17.43 -7.20
C PHE A 95 10.68 17.81 -5.84
N ILE A 96 9.36 17.71 -5.67
CA ILE A 96 8.70 17.85 -4.37
C ILE A 96 7.67 16.76 -4.17
N ARG A 97 7.62 16.19 -2.96
CA ARG A 97 6.66 15.16 -2.61
C ARG A 97 5.22 15.70 -2.59
N ALA A 98 4.28 14.96 -3.18
CA ALA A 98 2.86 15.19 -3.00
C ALA A 98 2.39 14.69 -1.62
N SER A 99 1.54 15.45 -0.92
CA SER A 99 0.90 15.00 0.34
C SER A 99 -0.09 13.86 0.09
N PHE A 100 -0.36 13.02 1.10
CA PHE A 100 -1.20 11.83 0.91
C PHE A 100 -2.17 11.56 2.09
N LEU A 101 -3.17 10.69 1.83
CA LEU A 101 -4.07 10.03 2.79
C LEU A 101 -4.29 8.58 2.35
N LEU A 102 -4.41 7.64 3.29
CA LEU A 102 -4.58 6.21 2.99
C LEU A 102 -5.81 5.62 3.67
N SER A 103 -6.52 4.67 3.02
CA SER A 103 -7.60 3.87 3.60
C SER A 103 -7.49 2.39 3.19
N HIS A 104 -7.94 1.44 4.08
CA HIS A 104 -7.65 0.01 3.97
C HIS A 104 -8.82 -0.92 4.20
N LEU A 105 -8.63 -2.20 3.78
CA LEU A 105 -9.45 -3.39 4.04
C LEU A 105 -8.52 -4.58 4.31
N GLU A 106 -8.86 -5.56 5.21
CA GLU A 106 -7.84 -6.48 5.64
C GLU A 106 -8.18 -7.92 6.07
N GLN A 107 -7.13 -8.74 6.36
CA GLN A 107 -7.09 -10.18 6.55
C GLN A 107 -6.23 -10.67 7.74
N ARG A 108 -6.30 -11.98 8.04
CA ARG A 108 -5.80 -12.70 9.21
C ARG A 108 -4.69 -13.69 8.93
N LEU A 109 -3.41 -13.50 9.44
CA LEU A 109 -2.40 -14.58 9.64
C LEU A 109 -1.09 -13.99 10.23
N LYS A 110 -0.73 -14.28 11.50
CA LYS A 110 0.55 -13.87 12.11
C LYS A 110 1.72 -14.33 11.22
N GLY A 111 2.64 -13.41 10.93
CA GLY A 111 3.79 -13.65 10.06
C GLY A 111 3.48 -13.57 8.56
N PHE A 112 2.21 -13.42 8.17
CA PHE A 112 1.82 -13.27 6.77
C PHE A 112 2.28 -11.93 6.20
N ARG A 113 2.83 -11.99 4.99
CA ARG A 113 3.28 -10.82 4.25
C ARG A 113 3.10 -11.03 2.76
N MET A 114 2.92 -9.98 2.01
CA MET A 114 2.78 -10.06 0.55
C MET A 114 3.14 -8.75 -0.14
N ILE A 115 3.55 -8.84 -1.38
CA ILE A 115 3.83 -7.72 -2.27
C ILE A 115 2.98 -7.83 -3.53
N VAL A 116 2.47 -6.70 -4.01
CA VAL A 116 1.83 -6.57 -5.32
C VAL A 116 2.53 -5.50 -6.15
N GLY A 117 2.60 -5.71 -7.47
CA GLY A 117 3.32 -4.81 -8.37
C GLY A 117 4.80 -5.13 -8.53
N ASN A 118 5.50 -4.31 -9.32
CA ASN A 118 6.93 -4.48 -9.58
C ASN A 118 7.55 -3.11 -9.92
N PRO A 119 8.44 -2.55 -9.07
CA PRO A 119 9.02 -1.22 -9.24
C PRO A 119 9.84 -1.05 -10.52
N MET A 120 10.21 -2.15 -11.18
CA MET A 120 11.01 -2.12 -12.42
C MET A 120 10.17 -1.93 -13.69
N LEU A 121 8.85 -2.05 -13.62
CA LEU A 121 7.99 -1.91 -14.80
C LEU A 121 7.90 -0.46 -15.28
N ARG A 122 7.86 -0.30 -16.62
CA ARG A 122 7.68 0.98 -17.31
C ARG A 122 6.69 0.87 -18.48
N SER A 123 5.95 -0.23 -18.54
CA SER A 123 4.89 -0.49 -19.53
C SER A 123 3.96 -1.60 -19.05
N ASP A 124 2.80 -1.73 -19.67
CA ASP A 124 1.80 -2.77 -19.44
C ASP A 124 2.16 -4.13 -20.08
N ARG A 125 3.26 -4.20 -20.84
CA ARG A 125 3.63 -5.39 -21.61
C ARG A 125 3.92 -6.64 -20.77
N ALA A 126 4.17 -6.45 -19.46
CA ALA A 126 4.40 -7.55 -18.53
C ALA A 126 3.11 -8.30 -18.16
N PHE A 127 1.94 -7.72 -18.42
CA PHE A 127 0.66 -8.27 -18.00
C PHE A 127 -0.15 -8.76 -19.20
N PRO A 128 -0.79 -9.94 -19.12
CA PRO A 128 -1.78 -10.34 -20.10
C PRO A 128 -2.91 -9.30 -20.17
N PRO A 129 -3.37 -8.90 -21.35
CA PRO A 129 -4.52 -8.01 -21.48
C PRO A 129 -5.72 -8.53 -20.70
N ASN A 130 -6.40 -7.65 -19.95
CA ASN A 130 -7.55 -7.98 -19.12
C ASN A 130 -7.26 -8.98 -17.97
N SER A 131 -6.01 -9.15 -17.58
CA SER A 131 -5.66 -9.90 -16.37
C SER A 131 -5.91 -9.09 -15.10
N SER A 132 -6.00 -9.77 -13.96
CA SER A 132 -6.12 -9.11 -12.64
C SER A 132 -4.91 -8.26 -12.32
N GLU A 133 -3.74 -8.73 -12.69
CA GLU A 133 -2.46 -8.05 -12.50
C GLU A 133 -2.43 -6.70 -13.22
N ALA A 134 -3.01 -6.63 -14.44
CA ALA A 134 -3.09 -5.39 -15.21
C ALA A 134 -3.99 -4.32 -14.54
N TYR A 135 -4.99 -4.77 -13.77
CA TYR A 135 -5.94 -3.88 -13.10
C TYR A 135 -5.76 -3.78 -11.57
N ALA A 136 -4.79 -4.48 -11.03
CA ALA A 136 -4.50 -4.43 -9.60
C ALA A 136 -3.98 -3.06 -9.16
N LEU A 137 -3.31 -2.35 -10.05
CA LEU A 137 -2.65 -1.08 -9.78
C LEU A 137 -3.15 -0.06 -10.78
N THR A 138 -3.97 0.88 -10.32
CA THR A 138 -4.59 1.89 -11.18
C THR A 138 -4.57 3.26 -10.52
N PHE A 139 -4.84 4.29 -11.30
CA PHE A 139 -4.92 5.66 -10.82
C PHE A 139 -6.27 6.27 -11.21
N ARG A 140 -6.85 7.03 -10.29
CA ARG A 140 -8.04 7.83 -10.53
C ARG A 140 -7.73 9.31 -10.42
N CYS A 141 -7.96 10.03 -11.49
CA CYS A 141 -8.00 11.48 -11.47
C CYS A 141 -9.34 11.93 -10.86
N TRP A 142 -9.29 12.60 -9.70
CA TRP A 142 -10.48 13.16 -9.07
C TRP A 142 -10.85 14.48 -9.74
N GLU A 143 -12.05 14.52 -10.32
CA GLU A 143 -12.57 15.65 -11.10
C GLU A 143 -13.19 16.74 -10.22
N THR A 144 -13.60 16.42 -9.00
CA THR A 144 -14.24 17.34 -8.07
C THR A 144 -13.70 17.14 -6.66
N GLU A 145 -13.69 18.21 -5.85
CA GLU A 145 -13.35 18.13 -4.42
C GLU A 145 -14.43 17.41 -3.59
N ASP A 146 -15.63 17.23 -4.14
CA ASP A 146 -16.68 16.44 -3.49
C ASP A 146 -16.28 14.95 -3.50
N PRO A 147 -15.95 14.35 -2.36
CA PRO A 147 -15.61 12.94 -2.28
C PRO A 147 -16.79 12.03 -2.66
N PHE A 148 -18.00 12.56 -2.69
CA PHE A 148 -19.23 11.89 -3.10
C PHE A 148 -19.63 12.22 -4.55
N GLY A 149 -18.80 12.95 -5.29
CA GLY A 149 -18.99 13.18 -6.71
C GLY A 149 -19.02 11.84 -7.49
N TYR A 150 -19.87 11.77 -8.51
CA TYR A 150 -20.14 10.50 -9.24
C TYR A 150 -18.88 9.78 -9.73
N SER A 151 -17.91 10.53 -10.30
CA SER A 151 -16.64 9.96 -10.75
C SER A 151 -15.77 9.46 -9.59
N ASN A 152 -15.83 10.12 -8.42
CA ASN A 152 -15.03 9.77 -7.25
C ASN A 152 -15.59 8.52 -6.54
N LEU A 153 -16.93 8.33 -6.54
CA LEU A 153 -17.61 7.18 -5.94
C LEU A 153 -17.58 5.92 -6.79
N ALA A 154 -17.28 6.02 -8.10
CA ALA A 154 -17.23 4.83 -8.95
C ALA A 154 -16.23 3.81 -8.36
N ALA A 155 -16.60 2.51 -8.42
CA ALA A 155 -15.77 1.44 -7.90
C ALA A 155 -14.35 1.52 -8.48
N PRO A 156 -13.32 1.32 -7.65
CA PRO A 156 -11.93 1.37 -8.10
C PRO A 156 -11.55 0.15 -8.94
N GLY A 157 -10.50 0.29 -9.73
CA GLY A 157 -9.84 -0.78 -10.47
C GLY A 157 -10.08 -0.75 -11.97
N THR A 158 -11.31 -0.85 -12.43
CA THR A 158 -11.63 -0.81 -13.87
C THR A 158 -12.77 0.14 -14.14
N GLY A 159 -12.83 0.67 -15.34
CA GLY A 159 -13.90 1.54 -15.78
C GLY A 159 -13.38 2.83 -16.41
N ALA A 160 -14.32 3.70 -16.80
CA ALA A 160 -14.05 4.94 -17.52
C ALA A 160 -13.23 5.98 -16.74
N TYR A 161 -13.03 5.76 -15.44
CA TYR A 161 -12.42 6.77 -14.54
C TYR A 161 -11.02 6.39 -14.06
N ASP A 162 -10.61 5.12 -14.18
CA ASP A 162 -9.31 4.66 -13.75
C ASP A 162 -8.38 4.42 -14.95
N THR A 163 -7.11 4.74 -14.78
CA THR A 163 -6.05 4.47 -15.74
C THR A 163 -5.02 3.52 -15.12
N ILE A 164 -4.40 2.68 -15.95
CA ILE A 164 -3.30 1.80 -15.51
C ILE A 164 -1.94 2.52 -15.46
N ASN A 165 -1.87 3.72 -15.98
CA ASN A 165 -0.74 4.63 -15.94
C ASN A 165 -1.12 5.92 -15.21
N LEU A 166 -0.14 6.71 -14.82
CA LEU A 166 -0.37 8.03 -14.23
C LEU A 166 -1.25 8.89 -15.16
N PRO A 167 -2.24 9.63 -14.62
CA PRO A 167 -3.08 10.52 -15.40
C PRO A 167 -2.26 11.54 -16.20
N ASN A 168 -2.57 11.70 -17.49
CA ASN A 168 -1.89 12.61 -18.41
C ASN A 168 -2.57 13.97 -18.51
N LYS A 169 -3.27 14.39 -17.48
CA LYS A 169 -3.96 15.69 -17.36
C LYS A 169 -3.94 16.18 -15.92
N PRO A 170 -4.06 17.49 -15.68
CA PRO A 170 -4.27 18.00 -14.33
C PRO A 170 -5.52 17.39 -13.70
N CYS A 171 -5.41 16.95 -12.45
CA CYS A 171 -6.52 16.40 -11.69
C CYS A 171 -7.04 17.45 -10.71
N PRO A 172 -8.25 18.02 -10.92
CA PRO A 172 -8.75 19.18 -10.17
C PRO A 172 -8.77 18.96 -8.66
N ALA A 173 -9.00 17.74 -8.22
CA ALA A 173 -9.10 17.40 -6.80
C ALA A 173 -8.06 16.36 -6.32
N GLY A 174 -7.05 16.06 -7.12
CA GLY A 174 -5.97 15.13 -6.75
C GLY A 174 -6.01 13.80 -7.47
N ILE A 175 -5.04 12.94 -7.16
CA ILE A 175 -4.90 11.60 -7.74
C ILE A 175 -5.06 10.55 -6.63
N ARG A 176 -5.95 9.58 -6.85
CA ARG A 176 -6.03 8.38 -6.01
C ARG A 176 -5.34 7.23 -6.71
N ALA A 177 -4.31 6.67 -6.10
CA ALA A 177 -3.73 5.40 -6.50
C ALA A 177 -4.48 4.25 -5.83
N ASN A 178 -4.83 3.23 -6.59
CA ASN A 178 -5.54 2.04 -6.15
C ASN A 178 -4.59 0.85 -6.19
N ILE A 179 -4.52 0.08 -5.11
CA ILE A 179 -3.67 -1.11 -5.02
C ILE A 179 -4.52 -2.27 -4.51
N PHE A 180 -4.79 -3.25 -5.36
CA PHE A 180 -5.47 -4.49 -5.00
C PHE A 180 -4.47 -5.60 -4.80
N PHE A 181 -4.51 -6.22 -3.64
CA PHE A 181 -3.72 -7.42 -3.37
C PHE A 181 -4.45 -8.69 -3.80
N PRO A 182 -3.72 -9.79 -4.05
CA PRO A 182 -4.32 -11.11 -4.26
C PRO A 182 -5.19 -11.54 -3.08
N SER A 183 -6.26 -12.29 -3.34
CA SER A 183 -7.23 -12.74 -2.32
C SER A 183 -7.41 -14.26 -2.25
N CYS A 184 -6.46 -15.01 -2.79
CA CYS A 184 -6.35 -16.45 -2.68
C CYS A 184 -4.97 -16.82 -2.15
N TRP A 185 -4.90 -17.76 -1.22
CA TRP A 185 -3.70 -18.22 -0.55
C TRP A 185 -3.49 -19.72 -0.80
N ASP A 186 -2.24 -20.16 -0.88
CA ASP A 186 -1.89 -21.58 -1.09
C ASP A 186 -2.25 -22.48 0.10
N GLY A 187 -2.58 -21.89 1.26
CA GLY A 187 -2.98 -22.62 2.48
C GLY A 187 -1.80 -23.14 3.31
N VAL A 188 -0.57 -22.85 2.92
CA VAL A 188 0.65 -23.42 3.54
C VAL A 188 1.65 -22.34 3.92
N ASN A 189 2.09 -21.52 2.96
CA ASN A 189 3.19 -20.59 3.15
C ASN A 189 2.68 -19.21 3.61
N LEU A 190 3.20 -18.69 4.71
CA LEU A 190 2.91 -17.33 5.17
C LEU A 190 3.72 -16.30 4.40
N ASP A 191 4.76 -16.75 3.74
CA ASP A 191 5.68 -15.98 2.92
C ASP A 191 6.41 -16.88 1.93
N THR A 192 6.93 -16.31 0.86
CA THR A 192 7.79 -16.96 -0.12
C THR A 192 8.96 -16.04 -0.45
N PRO A 193 10.07 -16.52 -1.02
CA PRO A 193 11.24 -15.67 -1.32
C PRO A 193 10.95 -14.46 -2.21
N ASP A 194 9.89 -14.50 -3.01
CA ASP A 194 9.42 -13.39 -3.85
C ASP A 194 8.27 -12.58 -3.21
N HIS A 195 7.81 -12.98 -2.03
CA HIS A 195 6.67 -12.40 -1.29
C HIS A 195 5.36 -12.36 -2.11
N LYS A 196 5.21 -13.22 -3.12
CA LYS A 196 4.09 -13.22 -4.08
C LYS A 196 3.54 -14.60 -4.41
N SER A 197 4.42 -15.61 -4.55
CA SER A 197 4.04 -16.94 -5.08
C SER A 197 3.12 -17.75 -4.17
N HIS A 198 2.93 -17.36 -2.93
CA HIS A 198 1.99 -17.99 -1.99
C HIS A 198 0.57 -17.44 -2.07
N VAL A 199 0.36 -16.37 -2.87
CA VAL A 199 -0.94 -15.75 -3.08
C VAL A 199 -1.26 -15.61 -4.57
N ALA A 200 -2.55 -15.57 -4.91
CA ALA A 200 -3.03 -15.42 -6.28
C ALA A 200 -4.31 -14.58 -6.33
N PHE A 201 -4.55 -13.96 -7.48
CA PHE A 201 -5.83 -13.33 -7.75
C PHE A 201 -6.90 -14.38 -8.06
N LEU A 202 -8.16 -13.99 -7.89
CA LEU A 202 -9.31 -14.80 -8.32
C LEU A 202 -9.27 -15.06 -9.82
N GLU A 203 -9.62 -16.28 -10.21
CA GLU A 203 -9.98 -16.61 -11.59
C GLU A 203 -11.43 -16.20 -11.87
N GLY A 204 -11.69 -15.75 -13.10
CA GLY A 204 -13.02 -15.33 -13.54
C GLY A 204 -13.00 -13.95 -14.22
N PRO A 205 -14.14 -13.50 -14.75
CA PRO A 205 -14.22 -12.25 -15.47
C PRO A 205 -14.06 -11.05 -14.54
N ILE A 206 -13.38 -10.01 -15.02
CA ILE A 206 -13.35 -8.70 -14.40
C ILE A 206 -14.61 -7.96 -14.85
N ARG A 207 -15.38 -7.40 -13.90
CA ARG A 207 -16.55 -6.59 -14.23
C ARG A 207 -16.13 -5.15 -14.51
N PRO A 208 -16.40 -4.59 -15.69
CA PRO A 208 -16.01 -3.22 -16.02
C PRO A 208 -16.55 -2.17 -15.04
N GLU A 209 -17.75 -2.39 -14.50
CA GLU A 209 -18.44 -1.49 -13.56
C GLU A 209 -17.94 -1.58 -12.13
N GLY A 210 -17.34 -2.71 -11.74
CA GLY A 210 -16.93 -2.99 -10.36
C GLY A 210 -15.45 -3.28 -10.19
N GLY A 211 -14.71 -3.40 -11.28
CA GLY A 211 -13.29 -3.72 -11.24
C GLY A 211 -12.99 -4.99 -10.45
N LEU A 212 -11.82 -5.02 -9.82
CA LEU A 212 -11.41 -6.13 -8.95
C LEU A 212 -12.16 -6.18 -7.62
N PHE A 213 -12.75 -5.07 -7.20
CA PHE A 213 -13.47 -4.96 -5.93
C PHE A 213 -14.71 -5.86 -5.88
N PHE A 214 -15.44 -5.95 -6.99
CA PHE A 214 -16.63 -6.80 -7.13
C PHE A 214 -16.36 -8.02 -8.02
N ARG A 215 -15.13 -8.52 -8.02
CA ARG A 215 -14.79 -9.66 -8.83
C ARG A 215 -15.49 -10.92 -8.35
N GLU A 216 -16.31 -11.50 -9.21
CA GLU A 216 -16.79 -12.85 -9.05
C GLU A 216 -15.73 -13.83 -9.57
N GLY A 217 -15.55 -14.93 -8.86
CA GLY A 217 -14.60 -15.94 -9.27
C GLY A 217 -14.26 -16.92 -8.16
N THR A 218 -13.47 -17.90 -8.53
CA THR A 218 -12.95 -18.91 -7.63
C THR A 218 -11.45 -18.73 -7.44
N CYS A 219 -10.94 -19.21 -6.35
CA CYS A 219 -9.51 -19.31 -6.18
C CYS A 219 -8.93 -20.39 -7.11
N PRO A 220 -7.73 -20.18 -7.67
CA PRO A 220 -7.01 -21.21 -8.44
C PRO A 220 -6.82 -22.48 -7.61
N TYR A 221 -6.74 -23.63 -8.27
CA TYR A 221 -6.48 -24.92 -7.59
C TYR A 221 -5.19 -24.90 -6.75
N THR A 222 -4.19 -24.16 -7.16
CA THR A 222 -2.91 -24.00 -6.46
C THR A 222 -3.00 -23.12 -5.22
N HIS A 223 -4.04 -22.27 -5.14
CA HIS A 223 -4.26 -21.33 -4.03
C HIS A 223 -5.72 -21.43 -3.54
N PRO A 224 -6.13 -22.58 -2.99
CA PRO A 224 -7.54 -22.89 -2.77
C PRO A 224 -8.20 -22.10 -1.63
N VAL A 225 -7.41 -21.45 -0.77
CA VAL A 225 -7.93 -20.78 0.41
C VAL A 225 -8.30 -19.34 0.09
N ARG A 226 -9.59 -19.03 0.19
CA ARG A 226 -10.05 -17.64 0.05
C ARG A 226 -9.64 -16.84 1.27
N ILE A 227 -9.02 -15.70 1.02
CA ILE A 227 -8.63 -14.74 2.02
C ILE A 227 -9.31 -13.39 1.70
N PRO A 228 -9.56 -12.51 2.67
CA PRO A 228 -10.08 -11.17 2.40
C PRO A 228 -9.23 -10.41 1.41
N LEU A 229 -9.90 -9.58 0.63
CA LEU A 229 -9.24 -8.68 -0.31
C LEU A 229 -8.65 -7.50 0.44
N LEU A 230 -7.33 -7.39 0.45
CA LEU A 230 -6.64 -6.17 0.88
C LEU A 230 -6.62 -5.16 -0.27
N PHE A 231 -6.98 -3.93 0.04
CA PHE A 231 -7.06 -2.86 -0.95
C PHE A 231 -6.59 -1.53 -0.35
N TYR A 232 -5.62 -0.87 -1.01
CA TYR A 232 -5.18 0.48 -0.64
C TYR A 232 -5.82 1.51 -1.55
N GLU A 233 -6.35 2.56 -0.94
CA GLU A 233 -6.68 3.82 -1.60
C GLU A 233 -5.67 4.86 -1.11
N VAL A 234 -4.67 5.19 -1.94
CA VAL A 234 -3.64 6.19 -1.63
C VAL A 234 -3.99 7.48 -2.34
N TYR A 235 -4.47 8.46 -1.60
CA TYR A 235 -4.83 9.75 -2.17
C TYR A 235 -3.63 10.71 -2.11
N TRP A 236 -3.20 11.18 -3.27
CA TRP A 236 -2.15 12.17 -3.44
C TRP A 236 -2.76 13.54 -3.73
N ASP A 237 -2.50 14.53 -2.88
CA ASP A 237 -2.92 15.91 -3.11
C ASP A 237 -2.02 16.55 -4.17
N THR A 238 -2.46 16.47 -5.41
CA THR A 238 -1.76 17.05 -6.56
C THR A 238 -2.28 18.44 -6.95
N ARG A 239 -3.30 18.97 -6.24
CA ARG A 239 -3.92 20.28 -6.51
C ARG A 239 -2.92 21.44 -6.53
N PRO A 240 -1.93 21.52 -5.62
CA PRO A 240 -0.95 22.61 -5.63
C PRO A 240 -0.12 22.71 -6.92
N PHE A 241 -0.08 21.62 -7.71
CA PHE A 241 0.75 21.52 -8.90
C PHE A 241 -0.02 21.73 -10.21
N ASN A 242 -1.35 21.84 -10.17
CA ASN A 242 -2.18 21.95 -11.37
C ASN A 242 -1.84 23.20 -12.22
N SER A 243 -1.47 24.32 -11.59
CA SER A 243 -1.04 25.54 -12.28
C SER A 243 0.42 25.49 -12.79
N LEU A 244 1.16 24.47 -12.43
CA LEU A 244 2.56 24.24 -12.81
C LEU A 244 2.70 23.11 -13.83
N TRP A 245 1.58 22.70 -14.46
CA TRP A 245 1.61 21.66 -15.50
C TRP A 245 2.48 22.10 -16.67
N PRO A 246 3.32 21.23 -17.23
CA PRO A 246 4.20 21.57 -18.35
C PRO A 246 3.43 22.07 -19.58
N GLU A 247 4.02 23.04 -20.30
CA GLU A 247 3.40 23.66 -21.50
C GLU A 247 3.25 22.67 -22.66
N ASP A 248 4.03 21.57 -22.66
CA ASP A 248 3.96 20.49 -23.66
C ASP A 248 2.95 19.40 -23.29
N ASP A 249 2.12 19.65 -22.28
CA ASP A 249 1.14 18.68 -21.73
C ASP A 249 1.74 17.37 -21.23
N SER A 250 3.07 17.30 -21.03
CA SER A 250 3.69 16.11 -20.45
C SER A 250 3.31 15.91 -18.98
N GLN A 251 3.06 14.68 -18.58
CA GLN A 251 2.69 14.30 -17.22
C GLN A 251 3.89 14.52 -16.26
N PRO A 252 3.78 15.39 -15.20
CA PRO A 252 4.92 15.82 -14.39
C PRO A 252 5.16 14.95 -13.15
N PHE A 253 4.29 14.00 -12.83
CA PHE A 253 4.47 13.17 -11.63
C PHE A 253 5.41 12.00 -11.89
N VAL A 254 6.14 11.60 -10.85
CA VAL A 254 7.09 10.50 -10.90
C VAL A 254 7.06 9.75 -9.57
N LEU A 255 7.04 8.43 -9.60
CA LEU A 255 7.18 7.61 -8.40
C LEU A 255 8.65 7.55 -7.97
N SER A 256 8.88 7.41 -6.67
CA SER A 256 10.21 7.54 -6.02
C SER A 256 11.33 6.69 -6.62
N MET A 257 11.00 5.59 -7.33
CA MET A 257 11.96 4.78 -8.08
C MET A 257 12.29 5.32 -9.49
N GLY A 258 11.96 6.59 -9.79
CA GLY A 258 12.20 7.20 -11.09
C GLY A 258 11.22 6.74 -12.18
N ASP A 259 10.01 6.32 -11.79
CA ASP A 259 8.97 5.90 -12.72
C ASP A 259 8.00 7.05 -13.06
N PRO A 260 8.05 7.63 -14.26
CA PRO A 260 7.10 8.64 -14.71
C PRO A 260 5.85 8.04 -15.35
N THR A 261 5.76 6.71 -15.46
CA THR A 261 4.67 6.04 -16.15
C THR A 261 3.55 5.57 -15.23
N GLY A 262 3.90 5.21 -13.97
CA GLY A 262 3.01 4.60 -13.00
C GLY A 262 2.98 3.06 -13.05
N TYR A 263 3.52 2.43 -14.08
CA TYR A 263 3.54 0.95 -14.18
C TYR A 263 4.43 0.28 -13.11
N GLY A 264 5.41 1.00 -12.56
CA GLY A 264 6.24 0.56 -11.44
C GLY A 264 5.56 0.69 -10.07
N HIS A 265 4.30 1.13 -10.02
CA HIS A 265 3.57 1.19 -8.75
C HIS A 265 3.48 -0.18 -8.08
N HIS A 266 3.56 -0.21 -6.75
CA HIS A 266 3.53 -1.44 -5.96
C HIS A 266 3.00 -1.14 -4.56
N GLY A 267 2.63 -2.20 -3.86
CA GLY A 267 2.23 -2.13 -2.46
C GLY A 267 2.76 -3.32 -1.69
N ASP A 268 3.08 -3.10 -0.44
CA ASP A 268 3.73 -4.02 0.47
C ASP A 268 2.95 -4.10 1.76
N TYR A 269 2.89 -5.30 2.32
CA TYR A 269 2.07 -5.60 3.48
C TYR A 269 2.73 -6.59 4.42
N VAL A 270 2.69 -6.29 5.73
CA VAL A 270 3.01 -7.20 6.81
C VAL A 270 1.87 -7.23 7.82
N PHE A 271 1.33 -8.40 8.09
CA PHE A 271 0.23 -8.61 9.02
C PHE A 271 0.64 -8.35 10.47
N GLY A 272 -0.19 -7.61 11.21
CA GLY A 272 0.05 -7.27 12.61
C GLY A 272 -1.23 -7.01 13.42
N TRP A 273 -2.35 -7.67 13.11
CA TRP A 273 -3.57 -7.55 13.91
C TRP A 273 -3.47 -8.29 15.24
N GLU A 274 -4.02 -7.71 16.28
CA GLU A 274 -4.00 -8.24 17.64
C GLU A 274 -4.93 -9.45 17.79
N GLY A 275 -4.37 -10.61 18.15
CA GLY A 275 -5.10 -11.83 18.44
C GLY A 275 -6.01 -12.27 17.28
N ASP A 276 -7.30 -12.42 17.58
CA ASP A 276 -8.35 -12.79 16.64
C ASP A 276 -9.30 -11.63 16.28
N SER A 277 -8.90 -10.39 16.60
CA SER A 277 -9.73 -9.19 16.44
C SER A 277 -10.27 -9.02 15.02
N LEU A 278 -9.40 -9.20 14.02
CA LEU A 278 -9.81 -9.09 12.62
C LEU A 278 -10.84 -10.19 12.23
N GLN A 279 -10.68 -11.42 12.72
CA GLN A 279 -11.65 -12.49 12.43
C GLN A 279 -13.01 -12.16 13.05
N ARG A 280 -13.05 -11.73 14.31
CA ARG A 280 -14.31 -11.30 14.92
C ARG A 280 -14.96 -10.16 14.15
N ALA A 281 -14.14 -9.19 13.72
CA ALA A 281 -14.64 -8.10 12.89
C ALA A 281 -15.21 -8.61 11.55
N MET A 282 -14.55 -9.52 10.89
CA MET A 282 -15.03 -10.13 9.64
C MET A 282 -16.31 -10.94 9.83
N ASP A 283 -16.48 -11.62 10.96
CA ASP A 283 -17.65 -12.42 11.26
C ASP A 283 -18.88 -11.57 11.63
N ILE A 284 -18.67 -10.38 12.19
CA ILE A 284 -19.72 -9.57 12.82
C ILE A 284 -19.96 -8.24 12.09
N CYS A 285 -18.91 -7.57 11.56
CA CYS A 285 -19.01 -6.27 10.94
C CYS A 285 -19.44 -6.42 9.47
N THR A 286 -20.74 -6.32 9.22
CA THR A 286 -21.37 -6.58 7.92
C THR A 286 -21.86 -5.31 7.20
N ASP A 287 -21.48 -4.11 7.68
CA ASP A 287 -21.85 -2.87 6.98
C ASP A 287 -21.17 -2.80 5.61
N VAL A 288 -21.99 -2.67 4.57
CA VAL A 288 -21.53 -2.59 3.17
C VAL A 288 -20.75 -1.30 2.85
N ARG A 289 -20.80 -0.29 3.73
CA ARG A 289 -20.04 0.95 3.59
C ARG A 289 -18.70 0.88 4.29
N GLY A 290 -18.51 -0.11 5.19
CA GLY A 290 -17.29 -0.37 5.92
C GLY A 290 -16.86 0.73 6.89
N ARG A 291 -17.82 1.55 7.40
CA ARG A 291 -17.46 2.66 8.29
C ARG A 291 -16.88 2.13 9.61
N PRO A 292 -15.80 2.70 10.13
CA PRO A 292 -15.18 2.24 11.37
C PRO A 292 -16.14 2.20 12.56
N THR A 293 -17.02 3.22 12.67
CA THR A 293 -18.00 3.35 13.76
C THR A 293 -19.11 2.29 13.74
N ASP A 294 -19.30 1.59 12.62
CA ASP A 294 -20.33 0.57 12.48
C ASP A 294 -19.81 -0.84 12.86
N CYS A 295 -18.50 -0.98 13.12
CA CYS A 295 -17.89 -2.20 13.60
C CYS A 295 -17.63 -2.12 15.11
N THR A 296 -18.45 -2.78 15.90
CA THR A 296 -18.38 -2.76 17.38
C THR A 296 -17.32 -3.69 17.96
N GLU A 297 -16.72 -4.54 17.14
CA GLU A 297 -15.69 -5.50 17.54
C GLU A 297 -14.29 -4.87 17.67
N LEU A 298 -14.11 -3.65 17.12
CA LEU A 298 -12.84 -2.97 17.07
C LEU A 298 -12.90 -1.62 17.79
N THR A 299 -11.79 -1.22 18.39
CA THR A 299 -11.64 0.06 19.06
C THR A 299 -11.26 1.14 18.05
N VAL A 300 -12.16 2.09 17.84
CA VAL A 300 -11.94 3.22 16.91
C VAL A 300 -11.14 4.31 17.59
N LEU A 301 -9.96 4.62 17.06
CA LEU A 301 -9.11 5.73 17.49
C LEU A 301 -9.59 7.06 16.89
N SER A 302 -9.35 8.17 17.60
CA SER A 302 -9.58 9.53 17.12
C SER A 302 -8.52 9.96 16.08
N ASP A 303 -8.76 11.09 15.42
CA ASP A 303 -7.78 11.69 14.51
C ASP A 303 -6.50 12.11 15.24
N ASP A 304 -6.63 12.64 16.47
CA ASP A 304 -5.49 13.02 17.29
C ASP A 304 -4.63 11.80 17.67
N GLU A 305 -5.25 10.67 18.03
CA GLU A 305 -4.54 9.44 18.37
C GLU A 305 -3.76 8.89 17.19
N ILE A 306 -4.38 8.75 16.00
CA ILE A 306 -3.70 8.22 14.82
C ILE A 306 -2.61 9.16 14.30
N ASN A 307 -2.79 10.49 14.41
CA ASN A 307 -1.82 11.48 13.98
C ASN A 307 -0.66 11.65 14.97
N SER A 308 -0.85 11.31 16.25
CA SER A 308 0.22 11.33 17.26
C SER A 308 1.16 10.12 17.19
N CYS A 309 0.74 9.04 16.50
CA CYS A 309 1.58 7.88 16.29
C CYS A 309 2.55 8.15 15.13
N THR A 310 3.81 8.37 15.45
CA THR A 310 4.87 8.65 14.48
C THR A 310 6.11 7.84 14.79
N GLN A 311 7.00 7.73 13.83
CA GLN A 311 8.32 7.13 14.00
C GLN A 311 9.38 8.08 13.41
N GLU A 312 10.48 8.29 14.15
CA GLU A 312 11.59 9.08 13.64
C GLU A 312 12.26 8.38 12.45
N PRO A 313 12.57 9.10 11.37
CA PRO A 313 13.32 8.55 10.25
C PRO A 313 14.68 8.04 10.71
N GLN A 314 15.06 6.85 10.28
CA GLN A 314 16.35 6.24 10.61
C GLN A 314 17.38 6.44 9.49
N VAL A 315 16.97 6.88 8.30
CA VAL A 315 17.85 7.28 7.20
C VAL A 315 18.04 8.78 7.26
N ASP A 316 19.29 9.23 7.39
CA ASP A 316 19.63 10.65 7.38
C ASP A 316 19.61 11.20 5.96
N GLU A 317 18.41 11.41 5.43
CA GLU A 317 18.15 11.88 4.09
C GLU A 317 16.89 12.74 4.05
N ILE A 318 16.94 13.86 3.35
CA ILE A 318 15.74 14.70 3.15
C ILE A 318 14.93 14.10 1.99
N VAL A 319 13.72 13.65 2.30
CA VAL A 319 12.81 13.01 1.32
C VAL A 319 11.53 13.82 1.07
N GLU A 320 11.24 14.82 1.90
CA GLU A 320 10.01 15.64 1.84
C GLU A 320 10.20 17.03 2.44
N GLY A 321 9.19 17.89 2.36
CA GLY A 321 9.16 19.20 3.01
C GLY A 321 9.84 20.33 2.21
N GLN A 322 10.60 20.01 1.19
CA GLN A 322 11.27 21.00 0.31
C GLN A 322 11.47 20.45 -1.10
N TYR A 323 11.84 21.35 -2.02
CA TYR A 323 12.27 20.94 -3.37
C TYR A 323 13.65 20.29 -3.33
N LEU A 324 13.74 19.10 -3.93
CA LEU A 324 14.95 18.29 -4.01
C LEU A 324 15.58 18.43 -5.40
N PRO A 325 16.91 18.49 -5.54
CA PRO A 325 17.56 18.58 -6.83
C PRO A 325 17.46 17.28 -7.66
N GLU A 326 17.29 16.15 -6.98
CA GLU A 326 17.13 14.82 -7.55
C GLU A 326 16.23 13.95 -6.67
N LEU A 327 15.73 12.83 -7.20
CA LEU A 327 14.98 11.86 -6.40
C LEU A 327 15.91 11.15 -5.40
N PRO A 328 15.48 10.95 -4.14
CA PRO A 328 16.29 10.25 -3.14
C PRO A 328 16.69 8.84 -3.60
N GLY A 329 17.90 8.38 -3.18
CA GLY A 329 18.39 7.07 -3.54
C GLY A 329 18.91 6.95 -4.97
N CYS A 330 19.31 8.05 -5.62
CA CYS A 330 19.83 8.10 -7.00
C CYS A 330 18.90 7.45 -8.03
N ASN A 331 17.66 7.86 -8.05
CA ASN A 331 16.64 7.32 -8.96
C ASN A 331 16.42 8.24 -10.17
N PRO A 332 17.24 8.16 -11.24
CA PRO A 332 16.99 8.93 -12.45
C PRO A 332 15.67 8.48 -13.08
N ILE A 333 15.00 9.41 -13.75
CA ILE A 333 13.77 9.10 -14.50
C ILE A 333 14.10 8.14 -15.64
N GLN A 334 13.38 7.01 -15.70
CA GLN A 334 13.49 5.99 -16.75
C GLN A 334 12.13 5.80 -17.40
N HIS A 335 11.98 6.29 -18.63
CA HIS A 335 10.68 6.37 -19.31
C HIS A 335 10.16 5.04 -19.90
N GLY A 336 10.97 4.02 -20.04
CA GLY A 336 10.53 2.76 -20.68
C GLY A 336 10.51 2.85 -22.24
N PRO A 337 9.82 1.94 -22.95
CA PRO A 337 8.96 0.85 -22.45
C PRO A 337 9.71 -0.39 -21.90
N ALA A 338 11.05 -0.44 -21.99
CA ALA A 338 11.83 -1.48 -21.34
C ALA A 338 11.74 -1.34 -19.80
N PRO A 339 11.82 -2.43 -19.05
CA PRO A 339 11.95 -2.37 -17.60
C PRO A 339 13.11 -1.45 -17.17
N ALA A 340 12.96 -0.82 -16.02
CA ALA A 340 14.02 0.00 -15.44
C ALA A 340 15.26 -0.86 -15.14
N ILE A 341 16.41 -0.21 -15.14
CA ILE A 341 17.69 -0.83 -14.78
C ILE A 341 18.08 -0.34 -13.40
N PRO A 342 18.40 -1.24 -12.44
CA PRO A 342 18.92 -0.84 -11.13
C PRO A 342 20.17 0.03 -11.29
N ILE A 343 20.26 1.09 -10.50
CA ILE A 343 21.47 1.94 -10.49
C ILE A 343 22.41 1.38 -9.44
N GLU A 344 23.56 0.89 -9.89
CA GLU A 344 24.62 0.40 -9.02
C GLU A 344 25.40 1.58 -8.41
N ASN A 345 25.92 1.40 -7.19
CA ASN A 345 26.78 2.36 -6.47
C ASN A 345 26.13 3.67 -5.97
N CYS A 346 24.83 3.69 -5.76
CA CYS A 346 24.17 4.81 -5.06
C CYS A 346 24.46 4.86 -3.55
N ASP A 347 24.94 3.78 -2.96
CA ASP A 347 25.20 3.67 -1.52
C ASP A 347 26.43 4.45 -1.03
N ALA A 348 27.25 4.96 -1.93
CA ALA A 348 28.48 5.68 -1.57
C ALA A 348 28.24 7.04 -0.88
N VAL A 349 27.03 7.59 -0.95
CA VAL A 349 26.67 8.90 -0.37
C VAL A 349 26.04 8.78 1.03
N SER A 350 25.38 7.67 1.36
CA SER A 350 24.60 7.53 2.60
C SER A 350 25.29 6.81 3.76
N THR A 351 26.48 6.21 3.56
CA THR A 351 27.16 5.44 4.61
C THR A 351 28.09 6.23 5.53
N THR A 352 28.34 7.50 5.26
CA THR A 352 29.21 8.32 6.12
C THR A 352 28.57 8.76 7.45
N GLY A 353 27.23 8.66 7.59
CA GLY A 353 26.50 9.02 8.82
C GLY A 353 26.33 7.88 9.84
N PHE A 354 26.30 6.62 9.40
CA PHE A 354 25.99 5.49 10.29
C PHE A 354 27.09 5.10 11.29
N SER A 355 28.33 5.56 11.09
CA SER A 355 29.47 5.14 11.93
C SER A 355 29.55 5.85 13.29
N SER A 356 28.85 6.98 13.52
CA SER A 356 29.01 7.77 14.76
C SER A 356 27.93 7.52 15.82
N ALA A 357 26.71 7.18 15.45
CA ALA A 357 25.61 7.00 16.41
C ALA A 357 25.72 5.69 17.21
N THR A 358 26.21 4.60 16.61
CA THR A 358 26.41 3.31 17.29
C THR A 358 27.57 3.32 18.29
N ARG A 359 28.50 4.26 18.16
CA ARG A 359 29.65 4.38 19.06
C ARG A 359 29.30 5.17 20.33
N ALA A 360 28.36 6.11 20.26
CA ALA A 360 27.93 6.91 21.41
C ALA A 360 27.08 6.12 22.41
N LEU A 361 26.27 5.16 21.97
CA LEU A 361 25.45 4.31 22.83
C LEU A 361 26.23 3.20 23.56
N ARG A 362 27.39 2.79 23.05
CA ARG A 362 28.26 1.81 23.74
C ARG A 362 29.13 2.41 24.86
N THR A 363 29.39 3.72 24.84
CA THR A 363 30.25 4.38 25.85
C THR A 363 29.49 4.78 27.10
N LEU A 364 28.16 4.81 27.09
CA LEU A 364 27.33 5.13 28.26
C LEU A 364 26.92 3.90 29.11
N ALA A 365 27.17 2.68 28.64
CA ALA A 365 26.82 1.45 29.35
C ALA A 365 27.91 0.91 30.29
N THR A 366 29.10 1.54 30.35
CA THR A 366 30.21 1.05 31.17
C THR A 366 30.67 2.01 32.34
N ALA A 367 29.87 3.02 32.65
CA ALA A 367 30.18 3.92 33.78
C ALA A 367 29.03 3.90 34.82
N ARG A 368 29.06 2.88 35.70
CA ARG A 368 28.53 2.99 37.07
C ARG A 368 29.40 2.14 38.00
N PRO A 369 29.70 2.70 39.19
CA PRO A 369 30.54 2.07 40.21
C PRO A 369 29.84 0.89 40.89
#